data_13b564ed83c0fcf032c621aefe71e3c7
#
_entry.id   13b564ed83c0fcf032c621aefe71e3c7
#
_cell.length_a   1.000
_cell.length_b   1.000
_cell.length_c   1.000
_cell.angle_alpha   90.00
_cell.angle_beta   90.00
_cell.angle_gamma   90.00
#
_symmetry.space_group_name_H-M   'P 1'
#
loop_
_entity.id
_entity.type
_entity.pdbx_description
1 polymer ?
#
loop_
_entity_poly.entity_id
_entity_poly.type
_entity_poly.pdbx_seq_one_letter_code
_entity_poly.pdbx_strand_id
1 'polypeptide(L)'
;MPDIQILSPHLADLIAAGEVVERPASVVKELVENAFDAGARTVTVELRGGGATYLRVTDDGCGMTPEDAGIAFLRHATSKLHDAQGLEAIGTMGFRGEALAAISAVSHITLTTRRRGAPGGTHMTLDAGEIQDMYETGCPEGTTMIVRDLFFNTPARRKFLKSDRAEGAACAAAALRCALGRPDVSVRCIRDGEELFFSPGDNKLDSCVYSLLGRDLAMSLLPCAGEADGVRVHGFLSSPAAGRGSRAQQYFFCNGRWIRSAALQAALEQAYRNTLLV
;
A
#
# COMPACT_ATOMS: atom_id res chain seq x y z
N MET A 1 41.52 -16.42 10.62
CA MET A 1 40.64 -16.04 9.52
C MET A 1 39.89 -14.79 9.97
N PRO A 2 39.57 -13.86 9.10
CA PRO A 2 38.78 -12.71 9.53
C PRO A 2 37.37 -13.19 9.96
N ASP A 3 36.87 -12.67 11.09
CA ASP A 3 35.52 -13.01 11.61
C ASP A 3 34.40 -12.38 10.79
N ILE A 4 34.71 -11.39 9.95
CA ILE A 4 33.77 -10.70 9.06
C ILE A 4 33.80 -11.38 7.69
N GLN A 5 32.62 -11.79 7.20
CA GLN A 5 32.47 -12.42 5.89
C GLN A 5 31.46 -11.63 5.04
N ILE A 6 31.68 -11.60 3.72
CA ILE A 6 30.73 -11.07 2.76
C ILE A 6 29.59 -12.09 2.61
N LEU A 7 28.35 -11.65 2.82
CA LEU A 7 27.16 -12.47 2.66
C LEU A 7 26.94 -12.85 1.19
N SER A 8 26.36 -14.02 0.96
CA SER A 8 25.88 -14.36 -0.40
C SER A 8 24.79 -13.38 -0.83
N PRO A 9 24.64 -13.08 -2.14
CA PRO A 9 23.61 -12.19 -2.64
C PRO A 9 22.22 -12.59 -2.14
N HIS A 10 21.87 -13.87 -2.21
CA HIS A 10 20.60 -14.39 -1.71
C HIS A 10 20.36 -14.10 -0.22
N LEU A 11 21.37 -14.29 0.64
CA LEU A 11 21.23 -14.00 2.07
C LEU A 11 21.12 -12.49 2.33
N ALA A 12 21.86 -11.68 1.57
CA ALA A 12 21.74 -10.23 1.62
C ALA A 12 20.34 -9.76 1.20
N ASP A 13 19.74 -10.42 0.19
CA ASP A 13 18.38 -10.15 -0.27
C ASP A 13 17.33 -10.48 0.79
N LEU A 14 17.45 -11.61 1.47
CA LEU A 14 16.55 -11.99 2.57
C LEU A 14 16.64 -11.02 3.77
N ILE A 15 17.84 -10.53 4.09
CA ILE A 15 18.02 -9.55 5.18
C ILE A 15 17.38 -8.22 4.80
N ALA A 16 17.69 -7.70 3.61
CA ALA A 16 17.13 -6.43 3.13
C ALA A 16 15.62 -6.50 2.90
N ALA A 17 15.11 -7.63 2.38
CA ALA A 17 13.66 -7.85 2.30
C ALA A 17 12.99 -7.67 3.65
N GLY A 18 13.69 -7.97 4.70
CA GLY A 18 13.22 -7.80 6.04
C GLY A 18 13.09 -6.41 6.59
N GLU A 19 13.83 -5.51 6.06
CA GLU A 19 13.74 -4.10 6.42
C GLU A 19 12.57 -3.42 5.68
N VAL A 20 12.21 -3.95 4.51
CA VAL A 20 11.14 -3.42 3.65
C VAL A 20 9.79 -4.08 3.94
N VAL A 21 9.78 -5.41 4.08
CA VAL A 21 8.57 -6.22 4.29
C VAL A 21 8.56 -6.81 5.69
N GLU A 22 7.92 -6.12 6.62
CA GLU A 22 7.77 -6.60 8.00
C GLU A 22 6.58 -7.56 8.18
N ARG A 23 5.50 -7.35 7.42
CA ARG A 23 4.23 -8.06 7.56
C ARG A 23 3.35 -7.93 6.31
N PRO A 24 2.25 -8.71 6.16
CA PRO A 24 1.35 -8.62 5.01
C PRO A 24 0.82 -7.21 4.72
N ALA A 25 0.55 -6.42 5.76
CA ALA A 25 0.08 -5.04 5.61
C ALA A 25 1.10 -4.11 4.92
N SER A 26 2.41 -4.40 5.03
CA SER A 26 3.45 -3.68 4.27
C SER A 26 3.33 -3.99 2.78
N VAL A 27 3.09 -5.26 2.42
CA VAL A 27 2.89 -5.68 1.02
C VAL A 27 1.66 -5.00 0.43
N VAL A 28 0.52 -5.00 1.15
CA VAL A 28 -0.71 -4.30 0.71
C VAL A 28 -0.42 -2.84 0.41
N LYS A 29 0.25 -2.15 1.34
CA LYS A 29 0.58 -0.74 1.17
C LYS A 29 1.41 -0.50 -0.08
N GLU A 30 2.51 -1.22 -0.26
CA GLU A 30 3.41 -1.04 -1.40
C GLU A 30 2.73 -1.34 -2.74
N LEU A 31 1.93 -2.43 -2.83
CA LEU A 31 1.24 -2.78 -4.08
C LEU A 31 0.12 -1.79 -4.42
N VAL A 32 -0.63 -1.30 -3.44
CA VAL A 32 -1.67 -0.28 -3.67
C VAL A 32 -1.05 1.06 -4.06
N GLU A 33 0.04 1.48 -3.40
CA GLU A 33 0.78 2.69 -3.79
C GLU A 33 1.35 2.57 -5.21
N ASN A 34 1.84 1.39 -5.61
CA ASN A 34 2.29 1.15 -6.98
C ASN A 34 1.15 1.25 -8.01
N ALA A 35 -0.04 0.74 -7.68
CA ALA A 35 -1.23 0.90 -8.51
C ALA A 35 -1.61 2.37 -8.69
N PHE A 36 -1.55 3.18 -7.63
CA PHE A 36 -1.79 4.62 -7.71
C PHE A 36 -0.75 5.33 -8.59
N ASP A 37 0.52 4.99 -8.45
CA ASP A 37 1.60 5.52 -9.28
C ASP A 37 1.46 5.12 -10.76
N ALA A 38 0.86 3.95 -11.03
CA ALA A 38 0.50 3.49 -12.38
C ALA A 38 -0.73 4.20 -12.96
N GLY A 39 -1.32 5.14 -12.24
CA GLY A 39 -2.49 5.90 -12.67
C GLY A 39 -3.77 5.06 -12.70
N ALA A 40 -3.90 4.09 -11.82
CA ALA A 40 -5.11 3.31 -11.66
C ALA A 40 -6.29 4.17 -11.21
N ARG A 41 -7.46 3.86 -11.71
CA ARG A 41 -8.76 4.40 -11.26
C ARG A 41 -9.50 3.42 -10.36
N THR A 42 -9.20 2.14 -10.49
CA THR A 42 -9.79 1.07 -9.68
C THR A 42 -8.69 0.16 -9.14
N VAL A 43 -8.75 -0.14 -7.86
CA VAL A 43 -7.84 -1.07 -7.18
C VAL A 43 -8.66 -2.04 -6.34
N THR A 44 -8.44 -3.34 -6.51
CA THR A 44 -9.04 -4.37 -5.67
C THR A 44 -7.96 -5.10 -4.89
N VAL A 45 -8.12 -5.16 -3.57
CA VAL A 45 -7.27 -5.92 -2.64
C VAL A 45 -8.05 -7.12 -2.13
N GLU A 46 -7.56 -8.33 -2.33
CA GLU A 46 -8.16 -9.56 -1.79
C GLU A 46 -7.17 -10.29 -0.90
N LEU A 47 -7.63 -10.73 0.26
CA LEU A 47 -6.83 -11.36 1.31
C LEU A 47 -7.46 -12.67 1.75
N ARG A 48 -6.60 -13.69 2.03
CA ARG A 48 -6.98 -14.93 2.73
C ARG A 48 -5.88 -15.30 3.71
N GLY A 49 -6.25 -15.95 4.82
CA GLY A 49 -5.29 -16.35 5.84
C GLY A 49 -4.45 -15.17 6.33
N GLY A 50 -5.09 -14.06 6.69
CA GLY A 50 -4.42 -12.86 7.18
C GLY A 50 -3.59 -12.10 6.14
N GLY A 51 -3.62 -12.49 4.87
CA GLY A 51 -2.78 -11.95 3.80
C GLY A 51 -1.40 -12.60 3.70
N ALA A 52 -1.05 -13.49 4.63
CA ALA A 52 0.21 -14.23 4.57
C ALA A 52 0.12 -15.44 3.63
N THR A 53 -1.02 -16.14 3.59
CA THR A 53 -1.26 -17.27 2.70
C THR A 53 -1.58 -16.81 1.28
N TYR A 54 -2.41 -15.76 1.16
CA TYR A 54 -2.82 -15.22 -0.13
C TYR A 54 -3.13 -13.74 -0.01
N LEU A 55 -2.54 -12.97 -0.91
CA LEU A 55 -2.78 -11.56 -1.10
C LEU A 55 -2.81 -11.27 -2.60
N ARG A 56 -3.87 -10.64 -3.10
CA ARG A 56 -3.99 -10.21 -4.48
C ARG A 56 -4.29 -8.72 -4.53
N VAL A 57 -3.56 -8.01 -5.37
CA VAL A 57 -3.88 -6.63 -5.76
C VAL A 57 -4.07 -6.61 -7.26
N THR A 58 -5.22 -6.09 -7.69
CA THR A 58 -5.56 -5.91 -9.11
C THR A 58 -5.87 -4.44 -9.34
N ASP A 59 -5.30 -3.87 -10.39
CA ASP A 59 -5.49 -2.49 -10.82
C ASP A 59 -5.74 -2.38 -12.32
N ASP A 60 -6.30 -1.25 -12.74
CA ASP A 60 -6.52 -0.84 -14.13
C ASP A 60 -5.55 0.26 -14.59
N GLY A 61 -4.36 0.31 -14.00
CA GLY A 61 -3.31 1.27 -14.30
C GLY A 61 -2.71 1.12 -15.71
N CYS A 62 -1.55 1.71 -15.93
CA CYS A 62 -0.89 1.66 -17.24
C CYS A 62 -0.36 0.27 -17.62
N GLY A 63 -0.24 -0.66 -16.67
CA GLY A 63 0.38 -1.97 -16.88
C GLY A 63 1.86 -1.89 -17.23
N MET A 64 2.46 -3.04 -17.53
CA MET A 64 3.88 -3.18 -17.88
C MET A 64 4.07 -3.83 -19.26
N THR A 65 5.17 -3.50 -19.93
CA THR A 65 5.65 -4.28 -21.08
C THR A 65 6.27 -5.59 -20.62
N PRO A 66 6.47 -6.58 -21.49
CA PRO A 66 7.21 -7.80 -21.13
C PRO A 66 8.61 -7.50 -20.56
N GLU A 67 9.32 -6.54 -21.16
CA GLU A 67 10.66 -6.11 -20.74
C GLU A 67 10.61 -5.50 -19.34
N ASP A 68 9.67 -4.55 -19.10
CA ASP A 68 9.48 -3.93 -17.78
C ASP A 68 9.12 -4.98 -16.72
N ALA A 69 8.26 -5.95 -17.04
CA ALA A 69 7.88 -7.03 -16.13
C ALA A 69 9.09 -7.88 -15.75
N GLY A 70 9.97 -8.18 -16.69
CA GLY A 70 11.18 -8.98 -16.47
C GLY A 70 12.20 -8.31 -15.54
N ILE A 71 12.22 -6.97 -15.48
CA ILE A 71 13.16 -6.21 -14.63
C ILE A 71 12.52 -5.64 -13.37
N ALA A 72 11.20 -5.59 -13.27
CA ALA A 72 10.47 -4.95 -12.15
C ALA A 72 10.81 -5.50 -10.77
N PHE A 73 11.28 -6.76 -10.70
CA PHE A 73 11.65 -7.45 -9.47
C PHE A 73 13.16 -7.41 -9.18
N LEU A 74 13.96 -6.74 -10.02
CA LEU A 74 15.36 -6.52 -9.74
C LEU A 74 15.52 -5.37 -8.72
N ARG A 75 16.56 -5.46 -7.92
CA ARG A 75 16.91 -4.39 -6.98
C ARG A 75 17.27 -3.12 -7.73
N HIS A 76 16.85 -1.99 -7.17
CA HIS A 76 17.08 -0.66 -7.73
C HIS A 76 16.43 -0.43 -9.09
N ALA A 77 15.56 -1.34 -9.55
CA ALA A 77 14.75 -1.14 -10.74
C ALA A 77 13.58 -0.21 -10.40
N THR A 78 13.53 0.95 -11.02
CA THR A 78 12.46 1.92 -10.82
C THR A 78 12.24 2.73 -12.11
N SER A 79 10.98 2.95 -12.45
CA SER A 79 10.57 3.89 -13.50
C SER A 79 10.34 5.33 -12.96
N LYS A 80 10.56 5.53 -11.66
CA LYS A 80 10.12 6.74 -10.93
C LYS A 80 11.26 7.72 -10.63
N LEU A 81 12.51 7.28 -10.72
CA LEU A 81 13.70 8.10 -10.50
C LEU A 81 14.72 7.80 -11.60
N HIS A 82 15.19 8.84 -12.28
CA HIS A 82 16.18 8.72 -13.35
C HIS A 82 17.48 9.44 -13.03
N ASP A 83 17.46 10.41 -12.09
CA ASP A 83 18.63 11.23 -11.70
C ASP A 83 18.55 11.69 -10.25
N ALA A 84 19.63 12.34 -9.79
CA ALA A 84 19.72 12.89 -8.44
C ALA A 84 18.77 14.09 -8.20
N GLN A 85 18.37 14.79 -9.24
CA GLN A 85 17.44 15.93 -9.13
C GLN A 85 16.01 15.45 -8.84
N GLY A 86 15.62 14.28 -9.35
CA GLY A 86 14.36 13.64 -9.04
C GLY A 86 14.19 13.30 -7.55
N LEU A 87 15.29 13.16 -6.80
CA LEU A 87 15.23 12.94 -5.34
C LEU A 87 14.76 14.19 -4.56
N GLU A 88 14.97 15.39 -5.09
CA GLU A 88 14.55 16.64 -4.45
C GLU A 88 13.06 16.95 -4.68
N ALA A 89 12.43 16.32 -5.70
CA ALA A 89 11.04 16.56 -6.08
C ALA A 89 10.28 15.26 -6.33
N ILE A 90 10.22 14.38 -5.31
CA ILE A 90 9.53 13.10 -5.39
C ILE A 90 8.01 13.32 -5.52
N GLY A 91 7.47 13.12 -6.73
CA GLY A 91 6.04 13.23 -7.04
C GLY A 91 5.27 11.90 -6.95
N THR A 92 5.95 10.77 -6.70
CA THR A 92 5.36 9.42 -6.66
C THR A 92 5.27 8.87 -5.25
N MET A 93 4.36 7.92 -5.01
CA MET A 93 4.22 7.24 -3.72
C MET A 93 5.40 6.31 -3.41
N GLY A 94 5.96 5.62 -4.42
CA GLY A 94 7.18 4.80 -4.30
C GLY A 94 8.33 5.41 -5.10
N PHE A 95 9.59 5.17 -4.70
CA PHE A 95 10.76 5.68 -5.42
C PHE A 95 12.03 4.83 -5.31
N ARG A 96 12.09 3.89 -4.34
CA ARG A 96 13.34 3.17 -4.00
C ARG A 96 13.70 2.02 -4.94
N GLY A 97 12.73 1.48 -5.72
CA GLY A 97 12.96 0.31 -6.57
C GLY A 97 13.33 -0.96 -5.82
N GLU A 98 12.89 -1.10 -4.56
CA GLU A 98 13.25 -2.24 -3.70
C GLU A 98 12.05 -3.07 -3.24
N ALA A 99 10.84 -2.49 -3.28
CA ALA A 99 9.66 -3.12 -2.69
C ALA A 99 9.28 -4.44 -3.39
N LEU A 100 9.24 -4.47 -4.73
CA LEU A 100 8.90 -5.68 -5.48
C LEU A 100 9.98 -6.76 -5.33
N ALA A 101 11.25 -6.38 -5.37
CA ALA A 101 12.38 -7.28 -5.12
C ALA A 101 12.29 -7.89 -3.71
N ALA A 102 12.02 -7.07 -2.70
CA ALA A 102 11.88 -7.51 -1.33
C ALA A 102 10.68 -8.45 -1.12
N ILE A 103 9.53 -8.15 -1.73
CA ILE A 103 8.33 -9.01 -1.66
C ILE A 103 8.59 -10.35 -2.33
N SER A 104 9.17 -10.35 -3.54
CA SER A 104 9.42 -11.58 -4.29
C SER A 104 10.44 -12.49 -3.59
N ALA A 105 11.47 -11.93 -2.97
CA ALA A 105 12.50 -12.70 -2.26
C ALA A 105 11.95 -13.55 -1.10
N VAL A 106 10.77 -13.21 -0.55
CA VAL A 106 10.19 -13.89 0.61
C VAL A 106 8.81 -14.51 0.33
N SER A 107 8.42 -14.66 -0.93
CA SER A 107 7.10 -15.18 -1.32
C SER A 107 7.12 -15.85 -2.70
N HIS A 108 6.00 -16.49 -3.06
CA HIS A 108 5.71 -16.89 -4.42
C HIS A 108 4.85 -15.83 -5.09
N ILE A 109 5.29 -15.32 -6.25
CA ILE A 109 4.59 -14.27 -7.01
C ILE A 109 3.96 -14.86 -8.26
N THR A 110 2.75 -14.42 -8.55
CA THR A 110 2.15 -14.53 -9.87
C THR A 110 1.80 -13.12 -10.33
N LEU A 111 2.43 -12.67 -11.40
CA LEU A 111 2.15 -11.40 -12.08
C LEU A 111 1.40 -11.68 -13.36
N THR A 112 0.33 -10.93 -13.61
CA THR A 112 -0.32 -10.84 -14.91
C THR A 112 -0.53 -9.37 -15.20
N THR A 113 0.04 -8.88 -16.31
CA THR A 113 -0.01 -7.46 -16.64
C THR A 113 -0.14 -7.25 -18.14
N ARG A 114 -0.85 -6.19 -18.52
CA ARG A 114 -0.93 -5.74 -19.91
C ARG A 114 -0.81 -4.22 -19.97
N ARG A 115 0.17 -3.76 -20.73
CA ARG A 115 0.32 -2.33 -20.98
C ARG A 115 -0.89 -1.80 -21.75
N ARG A 116 -1.34 -0.62 -21.35
CA ARG A 116 -2.48 0.04 -22.01
C ARG A 116 -2.25 0.18 -23.52
N GLY A 117 -3.21 -0.28 -24.32
CA GLY A 117 -3.13 -0.29 -25.79
C GLY A 117 -2.31 -1.44 -26.39
N ALA A 118 -1.69 -2.31 -25.59
CA ALA A 118 -0.97 -3.47 -26.10
C ALA A 118 -1.94 -4.60 -26.51
N PRO A 119 -1.63 -5.37 -27.57
CA PRO A 119 -2.50 -6.44 -28.06
C PRO A 119 -2.53 -7.65 -27.13
N GLY A 120 -1.45 -7.94 -26.41
CA GLY A 120 -1.30 -9.05 -25.47
C GLY A 120 -0.75 -8.57 -24.12
N GLY A 121 -0.87 -9.40 -23.12
CA GLY A 121 -0.30 -9.21 -21.80
C GLY A 121 0.78 -10.25 -21.50
N THR A 122 1.40 -10.11 -20.34
CA THR A 122 2.45 -10.98 -19.83
C THR A 122 1.99 -11.68 -18.57
N HIS A 123 2.17 -12.98 -18.53
CA HIS A 123 2.10 -13.78 -17.31
C HIS A 123 3.50 -14.15 -16.86
N MET A 124 3.77 -14.02 -15.56
CA MET A 124 5.06 -14.38 -14.99
C MET A 124 4.88 -14.96 -13.59
N THR A 125 5.67 -15.99 -13.27
CA THR A 125 5.75 -16.55 -11.93
C THR A 125 7.16 -16.43 -11.38
N LEU A 126 7.27 -16.10 -10.08
CA LEU A 126 8.55 -16.07 -9.38
C LEU A 126 8.46 -16.92 -8.10
N ASP A 127 9.57 -17.56 -7.78
CA ASP A 127 9.81 -18.27 -6.54
C ASP A 127 11.05 -17.68 -5.85
N ALA A 128 10.89 -17.15 -4.65
CA ALA A 128 11.98 -16.54 -3.89
C ALA A 128 12.82 -15.51 -4.69
N GLY A 129 12.16 -14.74 -5.56
CA GLY A 129 12.78 -13.71 -6.41
C GLY A 129 13.30 -14.20 -7.76
N GLU A 130 13.31 -15.52 -8.02
CA GLU A 130 13.74 -16.11 -9.28
C GLU A 130 12.56 -16.33 -10.22
N ILE A 131 12.65 -15.83 -11.45
CA ILE A 131 11.64 -16.06 -12.49
C ILE A 131 11.64 -17.53 -12.87
N GLN A 132 10.48 -18.19 -12.74
CA GLN A 132 10.27 -19.58 -13.09
C GLN A 132 9.69 -19.71 -14.50
N ASP A 133 8.66 -18.92 -14.79
CA ASP A 133 7.98 -18.89 -16.07
C ASP A 133 7.65 -17.46 -16.47
N MET A 134 7.71 -17.19 -17.79
CA MET A 134 7.24 -15.93 -18.37
C MET A 134 6.76 -16.18 -19.81
N TYR A 135 5.50 -15.83 -20.09
CA TYR A 135 4.89 -16.03 -21.39
C TYR A 135 3.78 -15.01 -21.69
N GLU A 136 3.44 -14.88 -22.96
CA GLU A 136 2.35 -14.01 -23.41
C GLU A 136 0.99 -14.63 -23.05
N THR A 137 0.04 -13.79 -22.59
CA THR A 137 -1.30 -14.21 -22.20
C THR A 137 -2.34 -13.14 -22.51
N GLY A 138 -3.58 -13.56 -22.68
CA GLY A 138 -4.71 -12.64 -22.75
C GLY A 138 -5.14 -12.20 -21.34
N CYS A 139 -5.11 -10.89 -21.07
CA CYS A 139 -5.59 -10.34 -19.80
C CYS A 139 -6.12 -8.91 -19.98
N PRO A 140 -6.90 -8.37 -19.04
CA PRO A 140 -7.28 -6.94 -19.01
C PRO A 140 -6.04 -6.02 -18.95
N GLU A 141 -6.20 -4.76 -19.37
CA GLU A 141 -5.21 -3.71 -19.15
C GLU A 141 -5.02 -3.45 -17.65
N GLY A 142 -3.79 -3.11 -17.25
CA GLY A 142 -3.42 -2.93 -15.85
C GLY A 142 -2.58 -4.09 -15.32
N THR A 143 -2.60 -4.29 -14.00
CA THR A 143 -1.77 -5.30 -13.35
C THR A 143 -2.56 -6.08 -12.31
N THR A 144 -2.36 -7.38 -12.29
CA THR A 144 -2.78 -8.28 -11.20
C THR A 144 -1.54 -8.92 -10.62
N MET A 145 -1.30 -8.69 -9.35
CA MET A 145 -0.21 -9.31 -8.59
C MET A 145 -0.78 -10.17 -7.47
N ILE A 146 -0.38 -11.44 -7.45
CA ILE A 146 -0.73 -12.39 -6.41
C ILE A 146 0.54 -12.76 -5.65
N VAL A 147 0.51 -12.59 -4.35
CA VAL A 147 1.56 -12.97 -3.40
C VAL A 147 1.04 -14.14 -2.58
N ARG A 148 1.77 -15.26 -2.57
CA ARG A 148 1.43 -16.45 -1.80
C ARG A 148 2.53 -16.81 -0.83
N ASP A 149 2.14 -17.41 0.27
CA ASP A 149 3.01 -18.02 1.27
C ASP A 149 4.13 -17.08 1.75
N LEU A 150 3.74 -15.84 2.08
CA LEU A 150 4.66 -14.82 2.55
C LEU A 150 5.49 -15.35 3.74
N PHE A 151 6.82 -15.18 3.65
CA PHE A 151 7.82 -15.68 4.60
C PHE A 151 7.98 -17.22 4.62
N PHE A 152 7.65 -17.93 3.54
CA PHE A 152 7.82 -19.37 3.47
C PHE A 152 9.27 -19.81 3.69
N ASN A 153 10.24 -19.04 3.21
CA ASN A 153 11.68 -19.26 3.32
C ASN A 153 12.35 -18.51 4.49
N THR A 154 11.57 -17.79 5.30
CA THR A 154 12.04 -17.06 6.48
C THR A 154 11.23 -17.42 7.73
N PRO A 155 11.38 -18.64 8.27
CA PRO A 155 10.51 -19.17 9.35
C PRO A 155 10.57 -18.36 10.63
N ALA A 156 11.70 -17.71 10.93
CA ALA A 156 11.80 -16.81 12.07
C ALA A 156 10.81 -15.66 11.96
N ARG A 157 10.68 -15.02 10.76
CA ARG A 157 9.73 -13.93 10.52
C ARG A 157 8.30 -14.41 10.57
N ARG A 158 8.01 -15.57 9.95
CA ARG A 158 6.68 -16.17 9.99
C ARG A 158 6.19 -16.38 11.41
N LYS A 159 7.07 -16.72 12.36
CA LYS A 159 6.73 -16.84 13.79
C LYS A 159 6.37 -15.54 14.49
N PHE A 160 6.82 -14.39 13.98
CA PHE A 160 6.45 -13.07 14.53
C PHE A 160 5.12 -12.54 14.01
N LEU A 161 4.53 -13.16 13.00
CA LEU A 161 3.18 -12.80 12.57
C LEU A 161 2.18 -13.08 13.69
N LYS A 162 1.22 -12.18 13.80
CA LYS A 162 0.08 -12.35 14.71
C LYS A 162 -0.92 -13.36 14.13
N SER A 163 -2.07 -13.52 14.76
CA SER A 163 -3.13 -14.34 14.21
C SER A 163 -3.61 -13.80 12.85
N ASP A 164 -4.13 -14.68 11.98
CA ASP A 164 -4.68 -14.31 10.67
C ASP A 164 -5.71 -13.19 10.76
N ARG A 165 -6.54 -13.22 11.81
CA ARG A 165 -7.50 -12.15 12.07
C ARG A 165 -6.83 -10.80 12.31
N ALA A 166 -5.73 -10.77 13.07
CA ALA A 166 -5.01 -9.54 13.40
C ALA A 166 -4.21 -9.03 12.20
N GLU A 167 -3.57 -9.93 11.44
CA GLU A 167 -2.85 -9.56 10.21
C GLU A 167 -3.83 -9.08 9.13
N GLY A 168 -4.95 -9.76 8.92
CA GLY A 168 -6.00 -9.35 7.98
C GLY A 168 -6.61 -7.99 8.34
N ALA A 169 -6.82 -7.70 9.63
CA ALA A 169 -7.25 -6.38 10.08
C ALA A 169 -6.20 -5.29 9.80
N ALA A 170 -4.90 -5.61 9.98
CA ALA A 170 -3.82 -4.69 9.67
C ALA A 170 -3.73 -4.41 8.16
N CYS A 171 -3.92 -5.43 7.31
CA CYS A 171 -3.98 -5.29 5.85
C CYS A 171 -5.15 -4.39 5.42
N ALA A 172 -6.35 -4.67 5.93
CA ALA A 172 -7.53 -3.85 5.64
C ALA A 172 -7.33 -2.39 6.08
N ALA A 173 -6.73 -2.17 7.25
CA ALA A 173 -6.42 -0.82 7.73
C ALA A 173 -5.33 -0.12 6.87
N ALA A 174 -4.39 -0.86 6.27
CA ALA A 174 -3.44 -0.30 5.31
C ALA A 174 -4.14 0.13 4.02
N ALA A 175 -4.97 -0.75 3.43
CA ALA A 175 -5.75 -0.44 2.23
C ALA A 175 -6.71 0.74 2.46
N LEU A 176 -7.38 0.80 3.62
CA LEU A 176 -8.27 1.91 3.99
C LEU A 176 -7.51 3.25 4.05
N ARG A 177 -6.32 3.27 4.65
CA ARG A 177 -5.49 4.48 4.69
C ARG A 177 -5.06 4.95 3.30
N CYS A 178 -4.68 4.01 2.43
CA CYS A 178 -4.38 4.34 1.04
C CYS A 178 -5.60 4.95 0.33
N ALA A 179 -6.79 4.35 0.50
CA ALA A 179 -8.03 4.83 -0.09
C ALA A 179 -8.43 6.23 0.42
N LEU A 180 -8.30 6.50 1.73
CA LEU A 180 -8.56 7.84 2.29
C LEU A 180 -7.64 8.92 1.72
N GLY A 181 -6.38 8.57 1.38
CA GLY A 181 -5.42 9.48 0.77
C GLY A 181 -5.66 9.75 -0.72
N ARG A 182 -6.50 8.94 -1.38
CA ARG A 182 -6.77 9.01 -2.81
C ARG A 182 -8.28 8.84 -3.09
N PRO A 183 -9.10 9.84 -2.75
CA PRO A 183 -10.54 9.80 -2.98
C PRO A 183 -10.92 9.76 -4.47
N ASP A 184 -9.97 10.05 -5.36
CA ASP A 184 -10.07 9.95 -6.81
C ASP A 184 -9.94 8.52 -7.35
N VAL A 185 -9.57 7.55 -6.51
CA VAL A 185 -9.41 6.14 -6.89
C VAL A 185 -10.43 5.27 -6.15
N SER A 186 -11.14 4.42 -6.90
CA SER A 186 -12.01 3.41 -6.32
C SER A 186 -11.17 2.28 -5.73
N VAL A 187 -11.33 2.01 -4.44
CA VAL A 187 -10.60 0.94 -3.74
C VAL A 187 -11.58 -0.02 -3.10
N ARG A 188 -11.46 -1.30 -3.44
CA ARG A 188 -12.24 -2.39 -2.86
C ARG A 188 -11.33 -3.28 -2.03
N CYS A 189 -11.74 -3.64 -0.82
CA CYS A 189 -11.02 -4.60 0.02
C CYS A 189 -11.91 -5.79 0.36
N ILE A 190 -11.45 -6.99 0.03
CA ILE A 190 -12.12 -8.27 0.25
C ILE A 190 -11.26 -9.12 1.16
N ARG A 191 -11.83 -9.72 2.20
CA ARG A 191 -11.13 -10.66 3.09
C ARG A 191 -11.95 -11.93 3.25
N ASP A 192 -11.32 -13.06 2.95
CA ASP A 192 -11.93 -14.39 3.06
C ASP A 192 -13.28 -14.51 2.33
N GLY A 193 -13.41 -13.79 1.18
CA GLY A 193 -14.60 -13.76 0.34
C GLY A 193 -15.63 -12.68 0.69
N GLU A 194 -15.46 -11.97 1.81
CA GLU A 194 -16.36 -10.89 2.23
C GLU A 194 -15.78 -9.52 1.88
N GLU A 195 -16.60 -8.63 1.29
CA GLU A 195 -16.23 -7.24 1.07
C GLU A 195 -16.22 -6.50 2.41
N LEU A 196 -15.05 -5.98 2.81
CA LEU A 196 -14.92 -5.21 4.05
C LEU A 196 -15.27 -3.74 3.85
N PHE A 197 -14.89 -3.18 2.70
CA PHE A 197 -15.22 -1.82 2.31
C PHE A 197 -15.04 -1.59 0.81
N PHE A 198 -15.66 -0.53 0.34
CA PHE A 198 -15.56 -0.02 -1.02
C PHE A 198 -15.51 1.52 -0.99
N SER A 199 -14.51 2.12 -1.65
CA SER A 199 -14.39 3.56 -1.87
C SER A 199 -14.83 3.90 -3.30
N PRO A 200 -15.71 4.90 -3.51
CA PRO A 200 -16.31 5.13 -4.82
C PRO A 200 -15.35 5.67 -5.89
N GLY A 201 -14.29 6.37 -5.51
CA GLY A 201 -13.34 6.96 -6.48
C GLY A 201 -13.89 8.17 -7.23
N ASP A 202 -14.84 8.90 -6.64
CA ASP A 202 -15.54 10.05 -7.22
C ASP A 202 -14.82 11.39 -7.00
N ASN A 203 -13.59 11.34 -6.47
CA ASN A 203 -12.77 12.49 -6.08
C ASN A 203 -13.42 13.40 -5.03
N LYS A 204 -14.30 12.82 -4.19
CA LYS A 204 -14.93 13.53 -3.08
C LYS A 204 -14.51 12.90 -1.76
N LEU A 205 -13.82 13.67 -0.92
CA LEU A 205 -13.34 13.18 0.36
C LEU A 205 -14.49 12.84 1.33
N ASP A 206 -15.59 13.56 1.28
CA ASP A 206 -16.80 13.29 2.07
C ASP A 206 -17.44 11.94 1.71
N SER A 207 -17.60 11.64 0.41
CA SER A 207 -18.07 10.35 -0.07
C SER A 207 -17.14 9.21 0.36
N CYS A 208 -15.84 9.43 0.23
CA CYS A 208 -14.81 8.48 0.64
C CYS A 208 -14.87 8.21 2.15
N VAL A 209 -14.94 9.26 2.98
CA VAL A 209 -15.07 9.15 4.44
C VAL A 209 -16.35 8.42 4.83
N TYR A 210 -17.47 8.76 4.20
CA TYR A 210 -18.76 8.09 4.45
C TYR A 210 -18.69 6.58 4.18
N SER A 211 -18.12 6.21 3.04
CA SER A 211 -18.03 4.82 2.61
C SER A 211 -17.04 4.00 3.45
N LEU A 212 -15.92 4.58 3.85
CA LEU A 212 -14.83 3.88 4.54
C LEU A 212 -14.97 3.88 6.06
N LEU A 213 -15.46 4.97 6.66
CA LEU A 213 -15.54 5.13 8.12
C LEU A 213 -16.96 4.97 8.66
N GLY A 214 -17.94 4.82 7.77
CA GLY A 214 -19.34 4.60 8.10
C GLY A 214 -20.11 5.89 8.34
N ARG A 215 -21.44 5.77 8.21
CA ARG A 215 -22.40 6.89 8.27
C ARG A 215 -22.29 7.68 9.57
N ASP A 216 -22.30 6.99 10.72
CA ASP A 216 -22.42 7.65 12.02
C ASP A 216 -21.22 8.55 12.31
N LEU A 217 -20.00 8.08 11.96
CA LEU A 217 -18.81 8.90 12.08
C LEU A 217 -18.83 10.04 11.06
N ALA A 218 -19.09 9.75 9.79
CA ALA A 218 -19.10 10.76 8.74
C ALA A 218 -20.05 11.92 9.04
N MET A 219 -21.25 11.63 9.57
CA MET A 219 -22.25 12.64 9.94
C MET A 219 -21.87 13.45 11.18
N SER A 220 -20.91 12.99 11.99
CA SER A 220 -20.40 13.72 13.16
C SER A 220 -19.20 14.62 12.85
N LEU A 221 -18.69 14.56 11.62
CA LEU A 221 -17.52 15.30 11.18
C LEU A 221 -17.89 16.70 10.66
N LEU A 222 -17.03 17.65 10.98
CA LEU A 222 -17.11 19.04 10.53
C LEU A 222 -15.98 19.30 9.53
N PRO A 223 -16.25 19.92 8.38
CA PRO A 223 -15.20 20.29 7.45
C PRO A 223 -14.28 21.34 8.08
N CYS A 224 -12.98 21.21 7.82
CA CYS A 224 -11.99 22.20 8.22
C CYS A 224 -11.06 22.51 7.06
N ALA A 225 -10.65 23.77 6.96
CA ALA A 225 -9.64 24.23 6.03
C ALA A 225 -8.89 25.44 6.60
N GLY A 226 -7.62 25.55 6.26
CA GLY A 226 -6.78 26.69 6.64
C GLY A 226 -5.53 26.75 5.77
N GLU A 227 -4.94 27.93 5.70
CA GLU A 227 -3.68 28.15 4.99
C GLU A 227 -2.81 29.13 5.78
N ALA A 228 -1.55 28.77 5.99
CA ALA A 228 -0.55 29.64 6.63
C ALA A 228 0.83 29.26 6.12
N ASP A 229 1.69 30.25 5.90
CA ASP A 229 3.11 30.09 5.52
C ASP A 229 3.34 29.15 4.31
N GLY A 230 2.40 29.19 3.32
CA GLY A 230 2.46 28.33 2.12
C GLY A 230 2.04 26.88 2.37
N VAL A 231 1.58 26.53 3.58
CA VAL A 231 1.02 25.22 3.91
C VAL A 231 -0.49 25.30 3.91
N ARG A 232 -1.14 24.47 3.10
CA ARG A 232 -2.60 24.33 3.07
C ARG A 232 -3.02 23.06 3.78
N VAL A 233 -3.96 23.19 4.71
CA VAL A 233 -4.58 22.07 5.44
C VAL A 233 -6.06 22.04 5.11
N HIS A 234 -6.60 20.85 4.83
CA HIS A 234 -8.03 20.63 4.66
C HIS A 234 -8.41 19.23 5.09
N GLY A 235 -9.65 19.02 5.44
CA GLY A 235 -10.18 17.72 5.86
C GLY A 235 -11.38 17.84 6.78
N PHE A 236 -11.47 16.91 7.72
CA PHE A 236 -12.57 16.83 8.66
C PHE A 236 -12.08 16.68 10.09
N LEU A 237 -12.82 17.28 11.01
CA LEU A 237 -12.63 17.18 12.45
C LEU A 237 -13.91 16.63 13.09
N SER A 238 -13.79 15.79 14.10
CA SER A 238 -14.96 15.38 14.89
C SER A 238 -15.47 16.54 15.75
N SER A 239 -16.79 16.63 15.95
CA SER A 239 -17.30 17.52 16.99
C SER A 239 -16.78 17.06 18.36
N PRO A 240 -16.62 17.97 19.35
CA PRO A 240 -16.19 17.61 20.70
C PRO A 240 -17.05 16.53 21.35
N ALA A 241 -18.34 16.51 21.08
CA ALA A 241 -19.28 15.49 21.57
C ALA A 241 -19.05 14.09 21.00
N ALA A 242 -18.38 13.99 19.83
CA ALA A 242 -18.03 12.72 19.18
C ALA A 242 -16.56 12.33 19.45
N GLY A 243 -15.90 12.96 20.40
CA GLY A 243 -14.52 12.68 20.79
C GLY A 243 -14.33 11.21 21.20
N ARG A 244 -13.14 10.67 20.92
CA ARG A 244 -12.76 9.30 21.26
C ARG A 244 -11.48 9.30 22.08
N GLY A 245 -11.40 8.42 23.08
CA GLY A 245 -10.23 8.28 23.96
C GLY A 245 -8.99 7.63 23.31
N SER A 246 -8.95 7.51 21.97
CA SER A 246 -7.81 6.92 21.29
C SER A 246 -7.48 7.65 19.98
N ARG A 247 -6.20 7.56 19.57
CA ARG A 247 -5.69 8.12 18.30
C ARG A 247 -5.96 7.24 17.07
N ALA A 248 -6.70 6.15 17.22
CA ALA A 248 -6.87 5.15 16.16
C ALA A 248 -7.56 5.70 14.90
N GLN A 249 -8.33 6.78 15.05
CA GLN A 249 -9.03 7.45 13.96
C GLN A 249 -8.44 8.84 13.62
N GLN A 250 -7.20 9.09 14.00
CA GLN A 250 -6.45 10.24 13.51
C GLN A 250 -5.70 9.83 12.23
N TYR A 251 -6.11 10.39 11.10
CA TYR A 251 -5.52 10.16 9.79
C TYR A 251 -4.92 11.47 9.28
N PHE A 252 -3.59 11.49 9.09
CA PHE A 252 -2.89 12.63 8.53
C PHE A 252 -2.27 12.24 7.19
N PHE A 253 -2.42 13.11 6.21
CA PHE A 253 -1.88 12.92 4.87
C PHE A 253 -1.03 14.12 4.48
N CYS A 254 0.07 13.87 3.79
CA CYS A 254 0.89 14.88 3.14
C CYS A 254 0.98 14.51 1.65
N ASN A 255 0.43 15.35 0.79
CA ASN A 255 0.37 15.12 -0.65
C ASN A 255 -0.19 13.71 -1.00
N GLY A 256 -1.33 13.34 -0.37
CA GLY A 256 -1.98 12.05 -0.56
C GLY A 256 -1.34 10.86 0.16
N ARG A 257 -0.15 11.01 0.75
CA ARG A 257 0.53 9.95 1.50
C ARG A 257 0.16 10.01 2.97
N TRP A 258 -0.30 8.88 3.52
CA TRP A 258 -0.52 8.76 4.95
C TRP A 258 0.81 8.87 5.74
N ILE A 259 0.79 9.72 6.76
CA ILE A 259 1.95 9.98 7.62
C ILE A 259 1.60 9.80 9.10
N ARG A 260 2.61 9.47 9.89
CA ARG A 260 2.56 9.56 11.35
C ARG A 260 3.41 10.73 11.78
N SER A 261 2.82 11.71 12.46
CA SER A 261 3.52 12.89 12.95
C SER A 261 3.07 13.19 14.38
N ALA A 262 4.00 13.08 15.31
CA ALA A 262 3.75 13.46 16.69
C ALA A 262 3.41 14.95 16.83
N ALA A 263 3.99 15.81 15.99
CA ALA A 263 3.70 17.24 15.97
C ALA A 263 2.26 17.53 15.53
N LEU A 264 1.78 16.87 14.45
CA LEU A 264 0.39 17.03 13.99
C LEU A 264 -0.61 16.46 15.00
N GLN A 265 -0.29 15.33 15.63
CA GLN A 265 -1.11 14.77 16.70
C GLN A 265 -1.22 15.74 17.89
N ALA A 266 -0.09 16.30 18.34
CA ALA A 266 -0.06 17.25 19.45
C ALA A 266 -0.83 18.54 19.10
N ALA A 267 -0.66 19.06 17.89
CA ALA A 267 -1.38 20.26 17.43
C ALA A 267 -2.92 20.03 17.40
N LEU A 268 -3.35 18.86 16.86
CA LEU A 268 -4.76 18.48 16.87
C LEU A 268 -5.30 18.38 18.31
N GLU A 269 -4.61 17.65 19.20
CA GLU A 269 -5.02 17.46 20.59
C GLU A 269 -5.04 18.79 21.37
N GLN A 270 -4.11 19.71 21.08
CA GLN A 270 -4.08 21.03 21.67
C GLN A 270 -5.33 21.86 21.29
N ALA A 271 -5.80 21.74 20.05
CA ALA A 271 -7.03 22.42 19.60
C ALA A 271 -8.27 21.93 20.37
N TYR A 272 -8.28 20.68 20.82
CA TYR A 272 -9.38 20.09 21.59
C TYR A 272 -9.23 20.21 23.11
N ARG A 273 -8.10 20.72 23.62
CA ARG A 273 -7.72 20.66 25.06
C ARG A 273 -8.77 21.21 26.03
N ASN A 274 -9.55 22.21 25.62
CA ASN A 274 -10.57 22.84 26.46
C ASN A 274 -12.01 22.49 26.04
N THR A 275 -12.17 21.58 25.08
CA THR A 275 -13.47 21.25 24.47
C THR A 275 -13.85 19.81 24.64
N LEU A 276 -12.88 18.90 24.81
CA LEU A 276 -13.15 17.50 25.12
C LEU A 276 -13.39 17.37 26.62
N LEU A 277 -14.55 16.85 27.00
CA LEU A 277 -14.79 16.34 28.35
C LEU A 277 -13.94 15.06 28.49
N VAL A 278 -12.84 15.15 29.22
CA VAL A 278 -11.99 14.02 29.59
C VAL A 278 -12.57 13.35 30.81
#